data_64e4c197e290e347138950a4ab8c5f6d
#
_entry.id   64e4c197e290e347138950a4ab8c5f6d
#
_cell.length_a   1.000
_cell.length_b   1.000
_cell.length_c   1.000
_cell.angle_alpha   90.00
_cell.angle_beta   90.00
_cell.angle_gamma   90.00
#
_symmetry.space_group_name_H-M   'P 1'
#
loop_
_entity.id
_entity.type
_entity.pdbx_description
1 polymer ?
#
loop_
_entity_poly.entity_id
_entity_poly.type
_entity_poly.pdbx_seq_one_letter_code
_entity_poly.pdbx_strand_id
1 'polypeptide(L)'
;MKRERWFNYRPLCLVFIMLLIGSIFSFYCFFAWQRGDKALNILLAVGLILVCLAVNIIFAVRNKCVKLFLIPAISFLIGVGIFGLSLATFNNKNFVEPTTIDARICLVKTNDKSKTVYADNLYFDGIKTTGKIVIYLTDYSYAFENVEVGKQIHFTPNSVKQIDLLKGDTPNAYYFKNNIKYQVSANITNFEFGSTKFTFAEIVRLRIKKALSFGLSNQNTELTYSALFGDKTTLSDTSIESFKLAGVAHLLAVSGLHVGIVVGLFNWICKKLKLKNWIKLTIIGVLLVFYVYLCNFSTSIVRATIMVMVMLLAPVFHRKYDSLSAIGLAGIVCFLLNPLFAFDASALMSFACVTGICLLNMSFTKMLDKAKMKNVVSESFAITTSTMVALLLIMAYFFKTMNLISISSNIILIPLFSIGFMIVFVVGFLGLITPYIGYLLYPLNYLFDFIGLIARVLGNLPFANFTTTSVHYFAVVIYMALLLIMSRITVSKHKHKLAVILPIVAILIAFML
;
A
#
# COMPACT_ATOMS: atom_id res chain seq x y z
N MET A 1 27.40 -24.56 28.61
CA MET A 1 25.95 -24.45 28.36
C MET A 1 25.71 -23.41 27.27
N LYS A 2 25.37 -23.80 26.03
CA LYS A 2 24.91 -22.88 24.99
C LYS A 2 23.56 -22.31 25.44
N ARG A 3 23.52 -21.02 25.81
CA ARG A 3 22.27 -20.33 26.11
C ARG A 3 21.37 -20.44 24.88
N GLU A 4 20.25 -21.14 25.00
CA GLU A 4 19.21 -21.15 23.98
C GLU A 4 18.71 -19.71 23.81
N ARG A 5 19.03 -19.11 22.66
CA ARG A 5 18.47 -17.80 22.27
C ARG A 5 17.00 -18.01 21.94
N TRP A 6 16.12 -17.52 22.78
CA TRP A 6 14.66 -17.62 22.60
C TRP A 6 14.16 -16.80 21.41
N PHE A 7 14.98 -15.85 20.92
CA PHE A 7 14.59 -14.89 19.92
C PHE A 7 15.74 -14.55 18.97
N ASN A 8 15.47 -14.62 17.69
CA ASN A 8 16.40 -14.18 16.65
C ASN A 8 16.30 -12.66 16.52
N TYR A 9 17.18 -11.95 17.21
CA TYR A 9 17.15 -10.49 17.30
C TYR A 9 17.40 -9.84 15.93
N ARG A 10 16.42 -9.07 15.47
CA ARG A 10 16.47 -8.25 14.25
C ARG A 10 16.14 -6.80 14.61
N PRO A 11 17.14 -5.96 14.85
CA PRO A 11 16.93 -4.61 15.39
C PRO A 11 16.04 -3.75 14.50
N LEU A 12 16.21 -3.79 13.19
CA LEU A 12 15.42 -2.99 12.25
C LEU A 12 13.93 -3.35 12.28
N CYS A 13 13.61 -4.64 12.38
CA CYS A 13 12.22 -5.09 12.49
C CYS A 13 11.60 -4.63 13.82
N LEU A 14 12.36 -4.70 14.90
CA LEU A 14 11.91 -4.25 16.21
C LEU A 14 11.68 -2.74 16.25
N VAL A 15 12.61 -1.95 15.71
CA VAL A 15 12.47 -0.48 15.56
C VAL A 15 11.19 -0.15 14.79
N PHE A 16 10.97 -0.80 13.66
CA PHE A 16 9.78 -0.57 12.84
C PHE A 16 8.48 -0.87 13.60
N ILE A 17 8.41 -2.03 14.28
CA ILE A 17 7.22 -2.41 15.05
C ILE A 17 6.96 -1.39 16.17
N MET A 18 7.99 -0.92 16.85
CA MET A 18 7.85 0.06 17.94
C MET A 18 7.45 1.45 17.43
N LEU A 19 7.92 1.87 16.27
CA LEU A 19 7.44 3.09 15.60
C LEU A 19 5.94 3.01 15.29
N LEU A 20 5.48 1.87 14.77
CA LEU A 20 4.05 1.64 14.50
C LEU A 20 3.21 1.67 15.78
N ILE A 21 3.65 0.95 16.82
CA ILE A 21 2.94 0.92 18.11
C ILE A 21 2.88 2.34 18.70
N GLY A 22 3.97 3.11 18.64
CA GLY A 22 4.01 4.50 19.08
C GLY A 22 3.04 5.41 18.32
N SER A 23 2.93 5.26 17.01
CA SER A 23 2.00 6.04 16.20
C SER A 23 0.54 5.70 16.50
N ILE A 24 0.21 4.42 16.62
CA ILE A 24 -1.13 3.93 16.98
C ILE A 24 -1.50 4.46 18.38
N PHE A 25 -0.58 4.40 19.32
CA PHE A 25 -0.76 4.94 20.65
C PHE A 25 -1.04 6.44 20.64
N SER A 26 -0.23 7.23 19.92
CA SER A 26 -0.42 8.69 19.79
C SER A 26 -1.78 9.03 19.18
N PHE A 27 -2.24 8.24 18.19
CA PHE A 27 -3.57 8.39 17.60
C PHE A 27 -4.68 8.18 18.63
N TYR A 28 -4.63 7.09 19.40
CA TYR A 28 -5.64 6.82 20.43
C TYR A 28 -5.63 7.85 21.55
N CYS A 29 -4.48 8.36 21.97
CA CYS A 29 -4.40 9.46 22.94
C CYS A 29 -5.04 10.74 22.41
N PHE A 30 -4.78 11.09 21.14
CA PHE A 30 -5.37 12.26 20.51
C PHE A 30 -6.89 12.12 20.36
N PHE A 31 -7.35 10.93 19.96
CA PHE A 31 -8.75 10.60 19.84
C PHE A 31 -9.51 10.70 21.16
N ALA A 32 -8.93 10.14 22.22
CA ALA A 32 -9.46 10.22 23.57
C ALA A 32 -9.59 11.67 24.07
N TRP A 33 -8.60 12.48 23.75
CA TRP A 33 -8.63 13.91 24.05
C TRP A 33 -9.80 14.63 23.39
N GLN A 34 -10.08 14.35 22.11
CA GLN A 34 -11.17 14.99 21.37
C GLN A 34 -12.56 14.61 21.88
N ARG A 35 -12.75 13.35 22.32
CA ARG A 35 -14.06 12.85 22.83
C ARG A 35 -14.40 13.27 24.25
N GLY A 36 -13.47 13.80 25.01
CA GLY A 36 -13.69 14.14 26.41
C GLY A 36 -13.69 12.95 27.40
N ASP A 37 -13.58 11.71 26.91
CA ASP A 37 -13.49 10.48 27.71
C ASP A 37 -12.09 10.29 28.32
N LYS A 38 -11.66 11.29 29.12
CA LYS A 38 -10.27 11.44 29.55
C LYS A 38 -9.75 10.28 30.41
N ALA A 39 -10.60 9.69 31.25
CA ALA A 39 -10.13 8.74 32.27
C ALA A 39 -9.88 7.32 31.73
N LEU A 40 -10.83 6.73 31.04
CA LEU A 40 -10.73 5.34 30.56
C LEU A 40 -9.67 5.17 29.49
N ASN A 41 -9.56 6.12 28.59
CA ASN A 41 -8.63 6.05 27.47
C ASN A 41 -7.18 6.35 27.88
N ILE A 42 -6.97 7.26 28.86
CA ILE A 42 -5.66 7.44 29.49
C ILE A 42 -5.24 6.19 30.24
N LEU A 43 -6.16 5.53 30.94
CA LEU A 43 -5.89 4.30 31.68
C LEU A 43 -5.50 3.15 30.74
N LEU A 44 -6.21 2.98 29.63
CA LEU A 44 -5.89 1.99 28.58
C LEU A 44 -4.54 2.30 27.90
N ALA A 45 -4.29 3.58 27.64
CA ALA A 45 -3.05 4.04 27.03
C ALA A 45 -1.85 3.83 27.96
N VAL A 46 -1.97 4.20 29.23
CA VAL A 46 -0.96 3.96 30.26
C VAL A 46 -0.76 2.46 30.49
N GLY A 47 -1.83 1.68 30.51
CA GLY A 47 -1.77 0.23 30.60
C GLY A 47 -0.97 -0.41 29.46
N LEU A 48 -1.19 0.03 28.22
CA LEU A 48 -0.45 -0.46 27.05
C LEU A 48 1.04 -0.09 27.12
N ILE A 49 1.36 1.15 27.55
CA ILE A 49 2.75 1.57 27.78
C ILE A 49 3.40 0.70 28.84
N LEU A 50 2.73 0.49 29.96
CA LEU A 50 3.27 -0.30 31.06
C LEU A 50 3.50 -1.76 30.65
N VAL A 51 2.60 -2.34 29.87
CA VAL A 51 2.77 -3.69 29.29
C VAL A 51 3.96 -3.73 28.33
N CYS A 52 4.07 -2.77 27.41
CA CYS A 52 5.21 -2.68 26.50
C CYS A 52 6.53 -2.48 27.25
N LEU A 53 6.56 -1.62 28.26
CA LEU A 53 7.73 -1.39 29.12
C LEU A 53 8.08 -2.65 29.93
N ALA A 54 7.09 -3.31 30.54
CA ALA A 54 7.29 -4.54 31.30
C ALA A 54 7.88 -5.66 30.44
N VAL A 55 7.32 -5.88 29.23
CA VAL A 55 7.84 -6.85 28.27
C VAL A 55 9.29 -6.53 27.88
N ASN A 56 9.59 -5.25 27.60
CA ASN A 56 10.95 -4.81 27.27
C ASN A 56 11.92 -4.95 28.45
N ILE A 57 11.50 -4.62 29.68
CA ILE A 57 12.31 -4.78 30.92
C ILE A 57 12.59 -6.26 31.15
N ILE A 58 11.58 -7.13 31.10
CA ILE A 58 11.76 -8.58 31.28
C ILE A 58 12.76 -9.12 30.25
N PHE A 59 12.66 -8.66 29.00
CA PHE A 59 13.56 -9.07 27.92
C PHE A 59 15.00 -8.56 28.14
N ALA A 60 15.17 -7.31 28.56
CA ALA A 60 16.47 -6.71 28.85
C ALA A 60 17.17 -7.35 30.05
N VAL A 61 16.45 -7.57 31.15
CA VAL A 61 16.95 -8.23 32.35
C VAL A 61 17.36 -9.67 32.07
N ARG A 62 16.52 -10.41 31.38
CA ARG A 62 16.78 -11.81 31.04
C ARG A 62 17.97 -12.02 30.10
N ASN A 63 18.23 -11.07 29.21
CA ASN A 63 19.34 -11.12 28.26
C ASN A 63 20.58 -10.31 28.72
N LYS A 64 20.55 -9.65 29.88
CA LYS A 64 21.64 -8.79 30.40
C LYS A 64 22.17 -7.77 29.36
N CYS A 65 21.28 -7.21 28.52
CA CYS A 65 21.65 -6.31 27.44
C CYS A 65 20.76 -5.04 27.45
N VAL A 66 21.29 -3.95 27.96
CA VAL A 66 20.61 -2.65 28.05
C VAL A 66 20.19 -2.11 26.67
N LYS A 67 20.96 -2.40 25.62
CA LYS A 67 20.64 -2.01 24.23
C LYS A 67 19.31 -2.60 23.76
N LEU A 68 18.93 -3.79 24.24
CA LEU A 68 17.67 -4.44 23.92
C LEU A 68 16.45 -3.71 24.52
N PHE A 69 16.65 -2.88 25.52
CA PHE A 69 15.61 -2.06 26.14
C PHE A 69 15.56 -0.65 25.53
N LEU A 70 16.72 -0.01 25.37
CA LEU A 70 16.79 1.39 24.92
C LEU A 70 16.29 1.57 23.47
N ILE A 71 16.66 0.68 22.56
CA ILE A 71 16.28 0.78 21.14
C ILE A 71 14.75 0.77 20.97
N PRO A 72 13.99 -0.21 21.52
CA PRO A 72 12.53 -0.21 21.45
C PRO A 72 11.89 1.02 22.09
N ALA A 73 12.36 1.42 23.28
CA ALA A 73 11.80 2.56 24.02
C ALA A 73 11.97 3.88 23.24
N ILE A 74 13.18 4.13 22.74
CA ILE A 74 13.47 5.33 21.92
C ILE A 74 12.63 5.30 20.64
N SER A 75 12.55 4.16 19.96
CA SER A 75 11.77 4.03 18.74
C SER A 75 10.28 4.29 18.98
N PHE A 76 9.73 3.79 20.07
CA PHE A 76 8.36 4.06 20.47
C PHE A 76 8.12 5.57 20.68
N LEU A 77 8.99 6.25 21.45
CA LEU A 77 8.88 7.69 21.70
C LEU A 77 9.02 8.51 20.40
N ILE A 78 9.91 8.11 19.51
CA ILE A 78 10.03 8.72 18.17
C ILE A 78 8.73 8.55 17.39
N GLY A 79 8.13 7.36 17.42
CA GLY A 79 6.84 7.09 16.77
C GLY A 79 5.72 7.99 17.29
N VAL A 80 5.62 8.14 18.61
CA VAL A 80 4.66 9.05 19.26
C VAL A 80 4.91 10.50 18.84
N GLY A 81 6.16 10.95 18.86
CA GLY A 81 6.53 12.34 18.55
C GLY A 81 6.27 12.71 17.09
N ILE A 82 6.74 11.89 16.15
CA ILE A 82 6.57 12.15 14.70
C ILE A 82 5.09 12.16 14.33
N PHE A 83 4.32 11.19 14.85
CA PHE A 83 2.89 11.12 14.57
C PHE A 83 2.13 12.31 15.18
N GLY A 84 2.43 12.66 16.45
CA GLY A 84 1.84 13.83 17.11
C GLY A 84 2.12 15.14 16.38
N LEU A 85 3.36 15.33 15.88
CA LEU A 85 3.71 16.49 15.04
C LEU A 85 2.93 16.49 13.74
N SER A 86 2.75 15.33 13.09
CA SER A 86 1.96 15.21 11.85
C SER A 86 0.50 15.61 12.08
N LEU A 87 -0.08 15.22 13.20
CA LEU A 87 -1.44 15.63 13.58
C LEU A 87 -1.54 17.14 13.82
N ALA A 88 -0.57 17.71 14.54
CA ALA A 88 -0.54 19.14 14.84
C ALA A 88 -0.40 20.01 13.59
N THR A 89 0.40 19.56 12.60
CA THR A 89 0.60 20.30 11.34
C THR A 89 -0.54 20.16 10.35
N PHE A 90 -1.37 19.14 10.48
CA PHE A 90 -2.51 18.94 9.60
C PHE A 90 -3.67 19.87 9.98
N ASN A 91 -3.93 20.06 11.25
CA ASN A 91 -5.06 20.82 11.77
C ASN A 91 -4.69 22.31 11.91
N ASN A 92 -5.09 23.15 10.95
CA ASN A 92 -4.89 24.60 11.05
C ASN A 92 -6.02 25.21 11.87
N LYS A 93 -5.75 25.58 13.13
CA LYS A 93 -6.74 26.16 14.04
C LYS A 93 -7.28 27.54 13.61
N ASN A 94 -6.57 28.22 12.70
CA ASN A 94 -6.90 29.57 12.23
C ASN A 94 -7.37 29.55 10.77
N PHE A 95 -8.13 28.53 10.38
CA PHE A 95 -8.66 28.48 9.03
C PHE A 95 -9.76 29.53 8.85
N VAL A 96 -9.55 30.43 7.88
CA VAL A 96 -10.56 31.39 7.39
C VAL A 96 -10.98 30.91 6.00
N GLU A 97 -12.28 30.90 5.73
CA GLU A 97 -12.78 30.52 4.41
C GLU A 97 -12.30 31.54 3.35
N PRO A 98 -11.59 31.05 2.31
CA PRO A 98 -11.11 31.94 1.24
C PRO A 98 -12.25 32.35 0.33
N THR A 99 -12.16 33.56 -0.21
CA THR A 99 -13.08 34.11 -1.22
C THR A 99 -12.74 33.62 -2.62
N THR A 100 -11.44 33.41 -2.90
CA THR A 100 -10.95 32.93 -4.19
C THR A 100 -9.90 31.82 -3.99
N ILE A 101 -9.88 30.88 -4.92
CA ILE A 101 -8.95 29.77 -4.90
C ILE A 101 -8.27 29.64 -6.26
N ASP A 102 -6.92 29.70 -6.25
CA ASP A 102 -6.09 29.27 -7.37
C ASP A 102 -5.51 27.89 -7.08
N ALA A 103 -5.62 27.00 -8.04
CA ALA A 103 -5.14 25.63 -7.89
C ALA A 103 -4.75 25.04 -9.23
N ARG A 104 -4.00 23.90 -9.19
CA ARG A 104 -3.71 23.10 -10.36
C ARG A 104 -4.39 21.73 -10.24
N ILE A 105 -5.14 21.33 -11.25
CA ILE A 105 -5.79 20.02 -11.28
C ILE A 105 -4.71 18.93 -11.36
N CYS A 106 -4.64 18.06 -10.35
CA CYS A 106 -3.70 16.94 -10.31
C CYS A 106 -4.36 15.59 -10.57
N LEU A 107 -5.67 15.46 -10.34
CA LEU A 107 -6.42 14.22 -10.55
C LEU A 107 -7.90 14.55 -10.79
N VAL A 108 -8.50 13.85 -11.74
CA VAL A 108 -9.95 13.91 -12.00
C VAL A 108 -10.52 12.51 -11.85
N LYS A 109 -11.44 12.32 -10.92
CA LYS A 109 -12.15 11.07 -10.72
C LYS A 109 -13.58 11.24 -11.24
N THR A 110 -13.93 10.46 -12.26
CA THR A 110 -15.26 10.45 -12.84
C THR A 110 -15.99 9.20 -12.35
N ASN A 111 -17.12 9.38 -11.69
CA ASN A 111 -18.09 8.33 -11.39
C ASN A 111 -19.33 8.59 -12.26
N ASP A 112 -20.17 7.56 -12.46
CA ASP A 112 -21.37 7.66 -13.31
C ASP A 112 -22.32 8.83 -12.93
N LYS A 113 -22.24 9.33 -11.70
CA LYS A 113 -23.13 10.37 -11.15
C LYS A 113 -22.43 11.64 -10.66
N SER A 114 -21.09 11.68 -10.64
CA SER A 114 -20.37 12.85 -10.11
C SER A 114 -18.93 12.92 -10.61
N LYS A 115 -18.40 14.12 -10.80
CA LYS A 115 -16.97 14.34 -10.98
C LYS A 115 -16.38 14.95 -9.73
N THR A 116 -15.29 14.34 -9.26
CA THR A 116 -14.51 14.84 -8.14
C THR A 116 -13.14 15.25 -8.65
N VAL A 117 -12.77 16.50 -8.43
CA VAL A 117 -11.49 17.07 -8.87
C VAL A 117 -10.57 17.19 -7.67
N TYR A 118 -9.35 16.71 -7.81
CA TYR A 118 -8.30 16.93 -6.81
C TYR A 118 -7.32 17.95 -7.38
N ALA A 119 -6.96 18.96 -6.56
CA ALA A 119 -6.05 20.00 -7.00
C ALA A 119 -4.93 20.22 -5.97
N ASP A 120 -3.77 20.56 -6.49
CA ASP A 120 -2.56 20.90 -5.73
C ASP A 120 -2.13 22.34 -6.03
N ASN A 121 -0.97 22.75 -5.46
CA ASN A 121 -0.38 24.07 -5.66
C ASN A 121 -1.35 25.22 -5.33
N LEU A 122 -1.91 25.18 -4.12
CA LEU A 122 -3.01 26.02 -3.67
C LEU A 122 -2.56 27.43 -3.31
N TYR A 123 -3.38 28.41 -3.73
CA TYR A 123 -3.34 29.78 -3.24
C TYR A 123 -4.75 30.18 -2.80
N PHE A 124 -4.89 30.62 -1.58
CA PHE A 124 -6.13 31.16 -1.00
C PHE A 124 -5.99 32.69 -0.92
N ASP A 125 -6.83 33.38 -1.63
CA ASP A 125 -6.78 34.84 -1.74
C ASP A 125 -5.36 35.36 -2.06
N GLY A 126 -4.64 34.68 -2.96
CA GLY A 126 -3.27 34.99 -3.37
C GLY A 126 -2.18 34.48 -2.41
N ILE A 127 -2.53 33.91 -1.24
CA ILE A 127 -1.57 33.40 -0.26
C ILE A 127 -1.34 31.89 -0.48
N LYS A 128 -0.08 31.48 -0.67
CA LYS A 128 0.28 30.08 -0.87
C LYS A 128 -0.07 29.24 0.34
N THR A 129 -0.90 28.22 0.13
CA THR A 129 -1.37 27.30 1.17
C THR A 129 -0.83 25.88 0.95
N THR A 130 -0.53 25.18 2.03
CA THR A 130 0.00 23.81 1.98
C THR A 130 -1.11 22.78 1.95
N GLY A 131 -0.93 21.72 1.14
CA GLY A 131 -1.87 20.59 1.04
C GLY A 131 -2.51 20.52 -0.34
N LYS A 132 -3.54 19.68 -0.43
CA LYS A 132 -4.40 19.52 -1.61
C LYS A 132 -5.84 19.77 -1.23
N ILE A 133 -6.65 20.08 -2.22
CA ILE A 133 -8.11 20.19 -2.08
C ILE A 133 -8.80 19.08 -2.86
N VAL A 134 -9.96 18.68 -2.37
CA VAL A 134 -10.93 17.90 -3.11
C VAL A 134 -12.12 18.79 -3.43
N ILE A 135 -12.46 18.90 -4.71
CA ILE A 135 -13.53 19.74 -5.20
C ILE A 135 -14.67 18.84 -5.66
N TYR A 136 -15.85 19.03 -5.05
CA TYR A 136 -17.08 18.40 -5.48
C TYR A 136 -17.84 19.39 -6.36
N LEU A 137 -18.00 19.04 -7.63
CA LEU A 137 -18.73 19.85 -8.58
C LEU A 137 -20.22 19.61 -8.38
N THR A 138 -20.97 20.68 -8.15
CA THR A 138 -22.41 20.64 -7.84
C THR A 138 -23.30 20.82 -9.06
N ASP A 139 -22.75 21.34 -10.16
CA ASP A 139 -23.48 21.57 -11.40
C ASP A 139 -23.12 20.53 -12.47
N TYR A 140 -24.14 19.93 -13.09
CA TYR A 140 -24.01 18.82 -14.05
C TYR A 140 -24.07 19.29 -15.52
N SER A 141 -23.80 20.58 -15.79
CA SER A 141 -23.81 21.11 -17.16
C SER A 141 -22.61 20.62 -18.00
N TYR A 142 -22.75 20.71 -19.34
CA TYR A 142 -21.82 20.23 -20.37
C TYR A 142 -20.37 20.77 -20.34
N ALA A 143 -20.03 21.65 -19.39
CA ALA A 143 -18.69 22.26 -19.27
C ALA A 143 -17.59 21.30 -18.74
N PHE A 144 -17.89 20.03 -18.51
CA PHE A 144 -16.91 19.03 -18.01
C PHE A 144 -15.79 18.69 -18.99
N GLU A 145 -15.92 19.04 -20.28
CA GLU A 145 -14.88 18.79 -21.30
C GLU A 145 -13.58 19.53 -21.03
N ASN A 146 -13.64 20.65 -20.31
CA ASN A 146 -12.49 21.48 -19.99
C ASN A 146 -11.74 21.08 -18.71
N VAL A 147 -12.26 20.13 -17.92
CA VAL A 147 -11.64 19.70 -16.66
C VAL A 147 -10.61 18.60 -16.95
N GLU A 148 -9.37 19.01 -17.20
CA GLU A 148 -8.25 18.14 -17.51
C GLU A 148 -7.13 18.25 -16.48
N VAL A 149 -6.41 17.16 -16.28
CA VAL A 149 -5.22 17.13 -15.41
C VAL A 149 -4.16 18.12 -15.95
N GLY A 150 -3.52 18.85 -15.06
CA GLY A 150 -2.48 19.82 -15.38
C GLY A 150 -3.00 21.25 -15.61
N LYS A 151 -4.30 21.47 -15.79
CA LYS A 151 -4.87 22.82 -15.94
C LYS A 151 -4.82 23.59 -14.63
N GLN A 152 -4.45 24.85 -14.73
CA GLN A 152 -4.64 25.82 -13.65
C GLN A 152 -6.09 26.28 -13.64
N ILE A 153 -6.66 26.42 -12.45
CA ILE A 153 -8.03 26.86 -12.23
C ILE A 153 -8.03 28.02 -11.24
N HIS A 154 -8.80 29.03 -11.55
CA HIS A 154 -9.16 30.12 -10.65
C HIS A 154 -10.67 30.11 -10.47
N PHE A 155 -11.16 30.11 -9.22
CA PHE A 155 -12.60 30.03 -8.98
C PHE A 155 -12.99 30.54 -7.60
N THR A 156 -14.27 30.94 -7.47
CA THR A 156 -14.91 31.28 -6.20
C THR A 156 -15.65 30.05 -5.66
N PRO A 157 -15.29 29.55 -4.46
CA PRO A 157 -15.95 28.41 -3.88
C PRO A 157 -17.34 28.74 -3.33
N ASN A 158 -18.28 27.79 -3.38
CA ASN A 158 -19.57 27.93 -2.70
C ASN A 158 -19.43 27.67 -1.19
N SER A 159 -18.55 26.74 -0.81
CA SER A 159 -18.17 26.47 0.58
C SER A 159 -16.81 25.78 0.63
N VAL A 160 -16.04 26.09 1.66
CA VAL A 160 -14.75 25.45 1.94
C VAL A 160 -14.77 24.92 3.35
N LYS A 161 -14.55 23.62 3.51
CA LYS A 161 -14.47 22.97 4.82
C LYS A 161 -13.11 22.35 5.00
N GLN A 162 -12.50 22.57 6.15
CA GLN A 162 -11.33 21.80 6.54
C GLN A 162 -11.76 20.37 6.81
N ILE A 163 -10.99 19.39 6.32
CA ILE A 163 -11.30 17.97 6.51
C ILE A 163 -10.94 17.59 7.94
N ASP A 164 -11.93 17.05 8.65
CA ASP A 164 -11.72 16.51 9.99
C ASP A 164 -10.82 15.29 9.97
N LEU A 165 -9.95 15.22 10.98
CA LEU A 165 -9.03 14.11 11.21
C LEU A 165 -9.75 12.76 11.36
N LEU A 166 -11.01 12.82 11.77
CA LEU A 166 -11.82 11.64 12.06
C LEU A 166 -13.09 11.64 11.22
N LYS A 167 -13.45 10.48 10.72
CA LYS A 167 -14.77 10.18 10.19
C LYS A 167 -15.48 9.28 11.20
N GLY A 168 -16.22 9.88 12.13
CA GLY A 168 -16.74 9.16 13.29
C GLY A 168 -15.58 8.61 14.16
N ASP A 169 -15.51 7.30 14.35
CA ASP A 169 -14.53 6.63 15.20
C ASP A 169 -13.25 6.19 14.48
N THR A 170 -13.17 6.44 13.16
CA THR A 170 -12.04 6.00 12.34
C THR A 170 -11.24 7.18 11.78
N PRO A 171 -9.91 7.03 11.68
CA PRO A 171 -9.09 8.05 11.02
C PRO A 171 -9.46 8.19 9.55
N ASN A 172 -9.49 9.42 9.08
CA ASN A 172 -9.75 9.75 7.67
C ASN A 172 -8.48 9.52 6.82
N ALA A 173 -7.95 8.28 6.90
CA ALA A 173 -6.62 7.90 6.42
C ALA A 173 -6.39 8.23 4.94
N TYR A 174 -7.44 8.16 4.11
CA TYR A 174 -7.34 8.47 2.68
C TYR A 174 -6.94 9.92 2.42
N TYR A 175 -7.59 10.87 3.10
CA TYR A 175 -7.31 12.30 2.92
C TYR A 175 -5.93 12.67 3.49
N PHE A 176 -5.57 12.07 4.63
CA PHE A 176 -4.26 12.29 5.23
C PHE A 176 -3.11 11.79 4.37
N LYS A 177 -3.20 10.54 3.91
CA LYS A 177 -2.19 9.93 3.04
C LYS A 177 -1.88 10.79 1.82
N ASN A 178 -2.93 11.37 1.23
CA ASN A 178 -2.83 12.18 0.03
C ASN A 178 -2.58 13.67 0.31
N ASN A 179 -2.41 14.04 1.58
CA ASN A 179 -2.26 15.43 2.05
C ASN A 179 -3.42 16.35 1.60
N ILE A 180 -4.65 15.79 1.58
CA ILE A 180 -5.85 16.53 1.23
C ILE A 180 -6.40 17.16 2.51
N LYS A 181 -6.30 18.49 2.61
CA LYS A 181 -6.66 19.23 3.82
C LYS A 181 -8.04 19.87 3.77
N TYR A 182 -8.53 20.18 2.57
CA TYR A 182 -9.76 20.93 2.39
C TYR A 182 -10.71 20.23 1.43
N GLN A 183 -11.97 20.30 1.75
CA GLN A 183 -13.09 19.90 0.91
C GLN A 183 -13.80 21.17 0.42
N VAL A 184 -13.95 21.29 -0.88
CA VAL A 184 -14.54 22.45 -1.53
C VAL A 184 -15.76 22.03 -2.32
N SER A 185 -16.84 22.77 -2.20
CA SER A 185 -17.99 22.68 -3.10
C SER A 185 -17.97 23.90 -4.02
N ALA A 186 -18.07 23.69 -5.32
CA ALA A 186 -18.05 24.76 -6.30
C ALA A 186 -18.88 24.41 -7.54
N ASN A 187 -19.44 25.43 -8.20
CA ASN A 187 -20.08 25.30 -9.49
C ASN A 187 -19.04 25.43 -10.60
N ILE A 188 -19.12 24.58 -11.61
CA ILE A 188 -18.15 24.60 -12.72
C ILE A 188 -18.19 25.92 -13.51
N THR A 189 -19.34 26.58 -13.53
CA THR A 189 -19.53 27.87 -14.17
C THR A 189 -18.66 29.00 -13.60
N ASN A 190 -18.19 28.81 -12.35
CA ASN A 190 -17.35 29.79 -11.65
C ASN A 190 -15.85 29.53 -11.89
N PHE A 191 -15.50 28.61 -12.79
CA PHE A 191 -14.10 28.24 -13.06
C PHE A 191 -13.56 29.01 -14.26
N GLU A 192 -12.48 29.73 -14.03
CA GLU A 192 -11.62 30.26 -15.08
C GLU A 192 -10.45 29.29 -15.29
N PHE A 193 -10.34 28.77 -16.51
CA PHE A 193 -9.29 27.80 -16.85
C PHE A 193 -8.07 28.53 -17.42
N GLY A 194 -6.95 28.41 -16.74
CA GLY A 194 -5.66 28.96 -17.15
C GLY A 194 -4.82 28.00 -18.00
N SER A 195 -3.52 28.27 -18.05
CA SER A 195 -2.56 27.46 -18.80
C SER A 195 -2.41 26.05 -18.22
N THR A 196 -2.15 25.07 -19.10
CA THR A 196 -1.86 23.69 -18.69
C THR A 196 -0.38 23.56 -18.34
N LYS A 197 -0.07 23.14 -17.11
CA LYS A 197 1.29 22.88 -16.64
C LYS A 197 1.42 21.44 -16.18
N PHE A 198 2.13 20.60 -16.96
CA PHE A 198 2.42 19.24 -16.60
C PHE A 198 3.75 19.11 -15.86
N THR A 199 3.78 18.25 -14.83
CA THR A 199 5.03 17.79 -14.25
C THR A 199 5.73 16.82 -15.21
N PHE A 200 7.05 16.65 -15.06
CA PHE A 200 7.78 15.71 -15.90
C PHE A 200 7.22 14.28 -15.81
N ALA A 201 6.80 13.83 -14.61
CA ALA A 201 6.17 12.53 -14.44
C ALA A 201 4.86 12.41 -15.23
N GLU A 202 4.02 13.47 -15.23
CA GLU A 202 2.77 13.50 -15.99
C GLU A 202 3.03 13.44 -17.50
N ILE A 203 4.01 14.19 -18.01
CA ILE A 203 4.40 14.14 -19.43
C ILE A 203 4.80 12.72 -19.83
N VAL A 204 5.65 12.06 -19.05
CA VAL A 204 6.10 10.69 -19.32
C VAL A 204 4.91 9.73 -19.30
N ARG A 205 4.06 9.81 -18.28
CA ARG A 205 2.86 8.96 -18.15
C ARG A 205 1.88 9.14 -19.31
N LEU A 206 1.62 10.38 -19.72
CA LEU A 206 0.75 10.70 -20.86
C LEU A 206 1.30 10.17 -22.18
N ARG A 207 2.62 10.29 -22.41
CA ARG A 207 3.26 9.71 -23.62
C ARG A 207 3.14 8.20 -23.64
N ILE A 208 3.38 7.54 -22.51
CA ILE A 208 3.20 6.09 -22.39
C ILE A 208 1.74 5.71 -22.63
N LYS A 209 0.78 6.41 -21.99
CA LYS A 209 -0.65 6.17 -22.22
C LYS A 209 -1.03 6.29 -23.69
N LYS A 210 -0.51 7.33 -24.36
CA LYS A 210 -0.71 7.50 -25.81
C LYS A 210 -0.13 6.34 -26.62
N ALA A 211 1.07 5.85 -26.26
CA ALA A 211 1.64 4.68 -26.94
C ALA A 211 0.79 3.42 -26.73
N LEU A 212 0.28 3.18 -25.52
CA LEU A 212 -0.60 2.04 -25.24
C LEU A 212 -1.88 2.10 -26.05
N SER A 213 -2.49 3.28 -26.21
CA SER A 213 -3.76 3.45 -26.95
C SER A 213 -3.65 3.22 -28.45
N PHE A 214 -2.44 3.16 -29.03
CA PHE A 214 -2.28 2.77 -30.44
C PHE A 214 -2.51 1.28 -30.70
N GLY A 215 -2.29 0.42 -29.71
CA GLY A 215 -2.42 -1.02 -29.90
C GLY A 215 -3.49 -1.67 -29.02
N LEU A 216 -3.83 -1.07 -27.91
CA LEU A 216 -4.81 -1.61 -26.98
C LEU A 216 -6.17 -0.91 -27.12
N SER A 217 -7.23 -1.65 -26.84
CA SER A 217 -8.58 -1.09 -26.68
C SER A 217 -8.60 -0.08 -25.51
N ASN A 218 -9.59 0.82 -25.48
CA ASN A 218 -9.69 1.79 -24.39
C ASN A 218 -9.72 1.11 -23.02
N GLN A 219 -10.48 0.04 -22.85
CA GLN A 219 -10.57 -0.71 -21.59
C GLN A 219 -9.22 -1.31 -21.18
N ASN A 220 -8.51 -1.94 -22.13
CA ASN A 220 -7.20 -2.57 -21.87
C ASN A 220 -6.10 -1.53 -21.68
N THR A 221 -6.19 -0.37 -22.34
CA THR A 221 -5.31 0.78 -22.11
C THR A 221 -5.42 1.26 -20.66
N GLU A 222 -6.64 1.49 -20.17
CA GLU A 222 -6.86 1.94 -18.80
C GLU A 222 -6.45 0.87 -17.76
N LEU A 223 -6.72 -0.41 -18.05
CA LEU A 223 -6.31 -1.52 -17.20
C LEU A 223 -4.78 -1.60 -17.08
N THR A 224 -4.08 -1.57 -18.20
CA THR A 224 -2.60 -1.65 -18.22
C THR A 224 -1.95 -0.37 -17.66
N TYR A 225 -2.53 0.80 -17.94
CA TYR A 225 -2.09 2.06 -17.37
C TYR A 225 -2.20 2.07 -15.84
N SER A 226 -3.33 1.57 -15.30
CA SER A 226 -3.50 1.45 -13.85
C SER A 226 -2.49 0.47 -13.22
N ALA A 227 -2.19 -0.62 -13.90
CA ALA A 227 -1.18 -1.59 -13.45
C ALA A 227 0.25 -1.01 -13.48
N LEU A 228 0.57 -0.16 -14.48
CA LEU A 228 1.87 0.49 -14.60
C LEU A 228 2.09 1.58 -13.55
N PHE A 229 1.10 2.42 -13.29
CA PHE A 229 1.28 3.64 -12.49
C PHE A 229 0.42 3.71 -11.23
N GLY A 230 -0.52 2.77 -11.04
CA GLY A 230 -1.42 2.73 -9.88
C GLY A 230 -2.60 3.68 -9.97
N ASP A 231 -2.81 4.33 -11.11
CA ASP A 231 -3.91 5.24 -11.34
C ASP A 231 -5.15 4.48 -11.82
N LYS A 232 -6.18 4.44 -10.98
CA LYS A 232 -7.45 3.74 -11.25
C LYS A 232 -8.59 4.67 -11.63
N THR A 233 -8.30 5.94 -11.83
CA THR A 233 -9.35 6.99 -11.98
C THR A 233 -10.17 6.86 -13.24
N THR A 234 -9.60 6.27 -14.27
CA THR A 234 -10.21 6.09 -15.58
C THR A 234 -10.75 4.68 -15.81
N LEU A 235 -10.49 3.75 -14.89
CA LEU A 235 -11.04 2.39 -14.95
C LEU A 235 -12.54 2.40 -14.69
N SER A 236 -13.29 1.62 -15.46
CA SER A 236 -14.72 1.40 -15.21
C SER A 236 -14.94 0.69 -13.86
N ASP A 237 -15.98 1.11 -13.15
CA ASP A 237 -16.35 0.50 -11.86
C ASP A 237 -16.61 -1.00 -12.02
N THR A 238 -17.21 -1.44 -13.14
CA THR A 238 -17.44 -2.86 -13.48
C THR A 238 -16.15 -3.66 -13.60
N SER A 239 -15.08 -3.09 -14.19
CA SER A 239 -13.77 -3.75 -14.26
C SER A 239 -13.15 -3.85 -12.85
N ILE A 240 -13.16 -2.77 -12.09
CA ILE A 240 -12.63 -2.76 -10.72
C ILE A 240 -13.34 -3.81 -9.87
N GLU A 241 -14.68 -3.89 -9.95
CA GLU A 241 -15.48 -4.82 -9.19
C GLU A 241 -15.21 -6.27 -9.57
N SER A 242 -15.12 -6.61 -10.86
CA SER A 242 -14.80 -7.95 -11.33
C SER A 242 -13.45 -8.46 -10.77
N PHE A 243 -12.41 -7.62 -10.82
CA PHE A 243 -11.09 -7.97 -10.25
C PHE A 243 -11.13 -8.04 -8.71
N LYS A 244 -11.95 -7.22 -8.05
CA LYS A 244 -12.15 -7.25 -6.61
C LYS A 244 -12.86 -8.53 -6.19
N LEU A 245 -13.95 -8.91 -6.84
CA LEU A 245 -14.70 -10.13 -6.58
C LEU A 245 -13.87 -11.40 -6.84
N ALA A 246 -13.02 -11.40 -7.86
CA ALA A 246 -12.06 -12.47 -8.11
C ALA A 246 -10.89 -12.50 -7.12
N GLY A 247 -10.76 -11.54 -6.20
CA GLY A 247 -9.66 -11.45 -5.23
C GLY A 247 -8.31 -11.04 -5.82
N VAL A 248 -8.29 -10.49 -7.04
CA VAL A 248 -7.08 -10.08 -7.77
C VAL A 248 -6.99 -8.56 -8.00
N ALA A 249 -7.73 -7.76 -7.25
CA ALA A 249 -7.70 -6.30 -7.34
C ALA A 249 -6.29 -5.68 -7.17
N HIS A 250 -5.34 -6.42 -6.58
CA HIS A 250 -3.96 -6.03 -6.43
C HIS A 250 -3.19 -5.98 -7.76
N LEU A 251 -3.67 -6.64 -8.83
CA LEU A 251 -3.11 -6.54 -10.18
C LEU A 251 -3.37 -5.16 -10.82
N LEU A 252 -4.46 -4.49 -10.40
CA LEU A 252 -4.81 -3.13 -10.84
C LEU A 252 -4.06 -2.03 -10.06
N ALA A 253 -3.20 -2.41 -9.13
CA ALA A 253 -2.40 -1.48 -8.35
C ALA A 253 -0.93 -1.85 -8.51
N VAL A 254 -0.05 -0.84 -8.50
CA VAL A 254 1.37 -1.16 -8.55
C VAL A 254 1.79 -1.89 -7.27
N SER A 255 2.39 -3.05 -7.46
CA SER A 255 2.72 -3.99 -6.38
C SER A 255 4.18 -4.42 -6.42
N GLY A 256 4.62 -5.12 -5.36
CA GLY A 256 5.93 -5.75 -5.33
C GLY A 256 6.16 -6.77 -6.46
N LEU A 257 5.09 -7.40 -6.98
CA LEU A 257 5.15 -8.27 -8.14
C LEU A 257 5.61 -7.52 -9.39
N HIS A 258 5.01 -6.36 -9.67
CA HIS A 258 5.37 -5.51 -10.82
C HIS A 258 6.83 -5.05 -10.74
N VAL A 259 7.27 -4.60 -9.57
CA VAL A 259 8.70 -4.26 -9.32
C VAL A 259 9.59 -5.48 -9.54
N GLY A 260 9.18 -6.66 -9.06
CA GLY A 260 9.90 -7.92 -9.25
C GLY A 260 10.08 -8.30 -10.72
N ILE A 261 9.03 -8.13 -11.54
CA ILE A 261 9.07 -8.40 -12.99
C ILE A 261 10.05 -7.44 -13.67
N VAL A 262 9.95 -6.14 -13.38
CA VAL A 262 10.85 -5.11 -13.95
C VAL A 262 12.30 -5.39 -13.59
N VAL A 263 12.57 -5.65 -12.30
CA VAL A 263 13.92 -5.97 -11.84
C VAL A 263 14.44 -7.28 -12.42
N GLY A 264 13.60 -8.30 -12.53
CA GLY A 264 13.90 -9.58 -13.16
C GLY A 264 14.37 -9.39 -14.59
N LEU A 265 13.63 -8.61 -15.38
CA LEU A 265 13.95 -8.29 -16.77
C LEU A 265 15.32 -7.59 -16.88
N PHE A 266 15.51 -6.49 -16.14
CA PHE A 266 16.78 -5.74 -16.20
C PHE A 266 17.97 -6.54 -15.65
N ASN A 267 17.76 -7.33 -14.61
CA ASN A 267 18.79 -8.23 -14.09
C ASN A 267 19.17 -9.29 -15.12
N TRP A 268 18.21 -9.83 -15.88
CA TRP A 268 18.47 -10.77 -16.98
C TRP A 268 19.28 -10.10 -18.10
N ILE A 269 18.89 -8.89 -18.53
CA ILE A 269 19.63 -8.10 -19.54
C ILE A 269 21.08 -7.84 -19.07
N CYS A 270 21.24 -7.33 -17.84
CA CYS A 270 22.57 -7.05 -17.29
C CYS A 270 23.46 -8.31 -17.18
N LYS A 271 22.85 -9.47 -16.85
CA LYS A 271 23.57 -10.75 -16.84
C LYS A 271 24.00 -11.17 -18.25
N LYS A 272 23.11 -11.02 -19.24
CA LYS A 272 23.42 -11.35 -20.64
C LYS A 272 24.54 -10.48 -21.20
N LEU A 273 24.57 -9.21 -20.79
CA LEU A 273 25.65 -8.25 -21.12
C LEU A 273 26.88 -8.42 -20.25
N LYS A 274 26.94 -9.41 -19.35
CA LYS A 274 28.06 -9.70 -18.43
C LYS A 274 28.53 -8.48 -17.62
N LEU A 275 27.58 -7.60 -17.23
CA LEU A 275 27.91 -6.38 -16.49
C LEU A 275 28.38 -6.70 -15.06
N LYS A 276 29.34 -5.91 -14.57
CA LYS A 276 29.84 -5.99 -13.18
C LYS A 276 28.69 -5.67 -12.21
N ASN A 277 28.71 -6.29 -11.02
CA ASN A 277 27.65 -6.14 -10.02
C ASN A 277 27.35 -4.67 -9.65
N TRP A 278 28.36 -3.82 -9.58
CA TRP A 278 28.19 -2.39 -9.31
C TRP A 278 27.41 -1.66 -10.42
N ILE A 279 27.75 -1.92 -11.69
CA ILE A 279 27.06 -1.32 -12.84
C ILE A 279 25.60 -1.78 -12.85
N LYS A 280 25.36 -3.07 -12.64
CA LYS A 280 24.01 -3.62 -12.52
C LYS A 280 23.21 -2.95 -11.39
N LEU A 281 23.82 -2.79 -10.22
CA LEU A 281 23.20 -2.13 -9.08
C LEU A 281 22.82 -0.68 -9.41
N THR A 282 23.72 0.07 -10.06
CA THR A 282 23.47 1.45 -10.44
C THR A 282 22.33 1.56 -11.45
N ILE A 283 22.35 0.74 -12.53
CA ILE A 283 21.30 0.76 -13.57
C ILE A 283 19.94 0.45 -12.96
N ILE A 284 19.83 -0.65 -12.21
CA ILE A 284 18.55 -1.06 -11.59
C ILE A 284 18.13 -0.04 -10.53
N GLY A 285 19.07 0.52 -9.76
CA GLY A 285 18.78 1.54 -8.75
C GLY A 285 18.19 2.80 -9.36
N VAL A 286 18.82 3.36 -10.39
CA VAL A 286 18.32 4.56 -11.10
C VAL A 286 16.95 4.29 -11.71
N LEU A 287 16.77 3.13 -12.37
CA LEU A 287 15.49 2.73 -12.93
C LEU A 287 14.40 2.68 -11.87
N LEU A 288 14.66 2.06 -10.72
CA LEU A 288 13.68 1.92 -9.65
C LEU A 288 13.34 3.27 -9.01
N VAL A 289 14.30 4.15 -8.76
CA VAL A 289 14.06 5.50 -8.25
C VAL A 289 13.18 6.28 -9.23
N PHE A 290 13.49 6.19 -10.53
CA PHE A 290 12.67 6.81 -11.57
C PHE A 290 11.24 6.23 -11.60
N TYR A 291 11.11 4.91 -11.48
CA TYR A 291 9.80 4.25 -11.47
C TYR A 291 8.98 4.62 -10.21
N VAL A 292 9.63 4.72 -9.03
CA VAL A 292 8.99 5.23 -7.80
C VAL A 292 8.45 6.65 -8.00
N TYR A 293 9.23 7.52 -8.66
CA TYR A 293 8.81 8.89 -9.00
C TYR A 293 7.61 8.89 -9.95
N LEU A 294 7.61 8.06 -10.99
CA LEU A 294 6.48 7.93 -11.91
C LEU A 294 5.20 7.41 -11.22
N CYS A 295 5.32 6.64 -10.14
CA CYS A 295 4.20 6.09 -9.39
C CYS A 295 3.83 6.93 -8.14
N ASN A 296 4.18 8.21 -8.11
CA ASN A 296 3.87 9.15 -7.03
C ASN A 296 4.25 8.63 -5.63
N PHE A 297 5.42 7.99 -5.49
CA PHE A 297 5.92 7.46 -4.21
C PHE A 297 4.93 6.55 -3.48
N SER A 298 4.15 5.76 -4.20
CA SER A 298 3.23 4.78 -3.62
C SER A 298 3.97 3.87 -2.63
N THR A 299 3.41 3.67 -1.44
CA THR A 299 4.04 2.92 -0.33
C THR A 299 4.45 1.50 -0.73
N SER A 300 3.65 0.83 -1.57
CA SER A 300 3.95 -0.53 -2.07
C SER A 300 5.20 -0.58 -2.94
N ILE A 301 5.40 0.41 -3.83
CA ILE A 301 6.59 0.48 -4.68
C ILE A 301 7.82 0.88 -3.86
N VAL A 302 7.71 1.90 -3.01
CA VAL A 302 8.81 2.35 -2.15
C VAL A 302 9.34 1.18 -1.33
N ARG A 303 8.45 0.42 -0.68
CA ARG A 303 8.81 -0.78 0.07
C ARG A 303 9.51 -1.82 -0.81
N ALA A 304 8.92 -2.17 -1.96
CA ALA A 304 9.50 -3.16 -2.86
C ALA A 304 10.87 -2.73 -3.39
N THR A 305 11.02 -1.47 -3.74
CA THR A 305 12.29 -0.88 -4.19
C THR A 305 13.37 -1.00 -3.11
N ILE A 306 13.08 -0.63 -1.86
CA ILE A 306 14.04 -0.73 -0.76
C ILE A 306 14.45 -2.19 -0.54
N MET A 307 13.48 -3.11 -0.52
CA MET A 307 13.78 -4.53 -0.31
C MET A 307 14.64 -5.11 -1.44
N VAL A 308 14.34 -4.76 -2.69
CA VAL A 308 15.14 -5.17 -3.85
C VAL A 308 16.53 -4.56 -3.82
N MET A 309 16.65 -3.27 -3.46
CA MET A 309 17.96 -2.63 -3.33
C MET A 309 18.82 -3.29 -2.26
N VAL A 310 18.24 -3.64 -1.09
CA VAL A 310 18.92 -4.40 -0.04
C VAL A 310 19.34 -5.79 -0.55
N MET A 311 18.48 -6.46 -1.32
CA MET A 311 18.80 -7.76 -1.93
C MET A 311 19.96 -7.68 -2.93
N LEU A 312 20.02 -6.63 -3.76
CA LEU A 312 21.09 -6.41 -4.73
C LEU A 312 22.39 -5.93 -4.08
N LEU A 313 22.31 -5.19 -2.98
CA LEU A 313 23.46 -4.71 -2.21
C LEU A 313 24.12 -5.83 -1.39
N ALA A 314 23.35 -6.79 -0.88
CA ALA A 314 23.86 -7.84 -0.01
C ALA A 314 25.06 -8.61 -0.58
N PRO A 315 25.06 -9.08 -1.85
CA PRO A 315 26.23 -9.73 -2.46
C PRO A 315 27.43 -8.79 -2.66
N VAL A 316 27.18 -7.49 -2.90
CA VAL A 316 28.23 -6.49 -3.10
C VAL A 316 29.03 -6.27 -1.82
N PHE A 317 28.34 -6.31 -0.66
CA PHE A 317 28.94 -6.20 0.67
C PHE A 317 29.29 -7.55 1.29
N HIS A 318 29.26 -8.64 0.52
CA HIS A 318 29.51 -10.01 1.01
C HIS A 318 28.64 -10.39 2.24
N ARG A 319 27.38 -9.90 2.27
CA ARG A 319 26.41 -10.19 3.32
C ARG A 319 25.28 -11.08 2.80
N LYS A 320 24.72 -11.89 3.70
CA LYS A 320 23.50 -12.66 3.40
C LYS A 320 22.28 -11.75 3.47
N TYR A 321 21.41 -11.84 2.48
CA TYR A 321 20.13 -11.15 2.49
C TYR A 321 19.22 -11.69 3.60
N ASP A 322 18.68 -10.81 4.44
CA ASP A 322 17.66 -11.13 5.45
C ASP A 322 16.38 -10.35 5.16
N SER A 323 15.35 -11.07 4.71
CA SER A 323 14.07 -10.49 4.28
C SER A 323 13.38 -9.69 5.38
N LEU A 324 13.42 -10.17 6.65
CA LEU A 324 12.78 -9.48 7.75
C LEU A 324 13.47 -8.17 8.12
N SER A 325 14.80 -8.15 8.08
CA SER A 325 15.55 -6.90 8.26
C SER A 325 15.29 -5.90 7.13
N ALA A 326 15.14 -6.39 5.88
CA ALA A 326 14.80 -5.56 4.73
C ALA A 326 13.36 -5.00 4.86
N ILE A 327 12.40 -5.79 5.33
CA ILE A 327 11.04 -5.32 5.65
C ILE A 327 11.08 -4.23 6.73
N GLY A 328 11.86 -4.45 7.80
CA GLY A 328 12.02 -3.46 8.88
C GLY A 328 12.59 -2.14 8.37
N LEU A 329 13.65 -2.19 7.55
CA LEU A 329 14.23 -0.99 6.94
C LEU A 329 13.22 -0.27 6.04
N ALA A 330 12.53 -1.02 5.17
CA ALA A 330 11.51 -0.45 4.30
C ALA A 330 10.38 0.19 5.10
N GLY A 331 9.96 -0.44 6.19
CA GLY A 331 8.94 0.09 7.11
C GLY A 331 9.37 1.40 7.78
N ILE A 332 10.61 1.48 8.26
CA ILE A 332 11.15 2.70 8.85
C ILE A 332 11.14 3.84 7.82
N VAL A 333 11.63 3.60 6.61
CA VAL A 333 11.64 4.63 5.55
C VAL A 333 10.22 5.05 5.16
N CYS A 334 9.30 4.11 4.98
CA CYS A 334 7.90 4.44 4.67
C CYS A 334 7.24 5.24 5.80
N PHE A 335 7.55 4.92 7.06
CA PHE A 335 7.05 5.66 8.22
C PHE A 335 7.59 7.10 8.26
N LEU A 336 8.86 7.30 7.97
CA LEU A 336 9.47 8.63 7.92
C LEU A 336 8.92 9.49 6.77
N LEU A 337 8.60 8.87 5.62
CA LEU A 337 7.97 9.56 4.50
C LEU A 337 6.51 9.92 4.77
N ASN A 338 5.78 9.05 5.45
CA ASN A 338 4.38 9.28 5.81
C ASN A 338 4.03 8.53 7.12
N PRO A 339 4.02 9.21 8.26
CA PRO A 339 3.71 8.59 9.55
C PRO A 339 2.30 7.98 9.65
N LEU A 340 1.39 8.45 8.79
CA LEU A 340 -0.01 7.98 8.75
C LEU A 340 -0.17 6.66 8.01
N PHE A 341 0.90 6.11 7.44
CA PHE A 341 0.84 4.85 6.71
C PHE A 341 0.36 3.67 7.58
N ALA A 342 0.50 3.77 8.90
CA ALA A 342 -0.01 2.78 9.85
C ALA A 342 -1.54 2.56 9.74
N PHE A 343 -2.28 3.54 9.22
CA PHE A 343 -3.73 3.49 9.01
C PHE A 343 -4.12 3.31 7.54
N ASP A 344 -3.14 3.23 6.64
CA ASP A 344 -3.38 2.99 5.22
C ASP A 344 -3.55 1.50 4.92
N ALA A 345 -4.75 1.09 4.52
CA ALA A 345 -5.05 -0.30 4.16
C ALA A 345 -4.07 -0.88 3.14
N SER A 346 -3.70 -0.10 2.10
CA SER A 346 -2.77 -0.55 1.05
C SER A 346 -1.37 -0.82 1.61
N ALA A 347 -0.90 0.05 2.52
CA ALA A 347 0.39 -0.14 3.18
C ALA A 347 0.36 -1.37 4.09
N LEU A 348 -0.64 -1.47 4.99
CA LEU A 348 -0.78 -2.59 5.91
C LEU A 348 -0.87 -3.93 5.18
N MET A 349 -1.71 -4.02 4.13
CA MET A 349 -1.80 -5.23 3.31
C MET A 349 -0.47 -5.58 2.65
N SER A 350 0.24 -4.60 2.13
CA SER A 350 1.53 -4.83 1.47
C SER A 350 2.59 -5.37 2.43
N PHE A 351 2.68 -4.81 3.65
CA PHE A 351 3.60 -5.31 4.68
C PHE A 351 3.17 -6.67 5.21
N ALA A 352 1.88 -6.90 5.44
CA ALA A 352 1.34 -8.17 5.91
C ALA A 352 1.59 -9.30 4.90
N CYS A 353 1.37 -9.08 3.61
CA CYS A 353 1.65 -10.06 2.55
C CYS A 353 3.10 -10.56 2.61
N VAL A 354 4.07 -9.63 2.59
CA VAL A 354 5.49 -10.03 2.55
C VAL A 354 5.90 -10.67 3.86
N THR A 355 5.41 -10.15 4.99
CA THR A 355 5.65 -10.76 6.30
C THR A 355 5.06 -12.17 6.34
N GLY A 356 3.83 -12.37 5.86
CA GLY A 356 3.19 -13.68 5.75
C GLY A 356 3.99 -14.67 4.93
N ILE A 357 4.47 -14.27 3.76
CA ILE A 357 5.35 -15.10 2.93
C ILE A 357 6.62 -15.46 3.69
N CYS A 358 7.29 -14.49 4.30
CA CYS A 358 8.55 -14.75 5.04
C CYS A 358 8.37 -15.68 6.24
N LEU A 359 7.21 -15.62 6.90
CA LEU A 359 6.94 -16.36 8.13
C LEU A 359 6.32 -17.76 7.89
N LEU A 360 5.40 -17.86 6.94
CA LEU A 360 4.51 -19.01 6.78
C LEU A 360 4.85 -19.88 5.57
N ASN A 361 5.38 -19.30 4.48
CA ASN A 361 5.57 -20.01 3.21
C ASN A 361 6.34 -21.34 3.38
N MET A 362 7.44 -21.34 4.13
CA MET A 362 8.22 -22.55 4.33
C MET A 362 7.45 -23.65 5.12
N SER A 363 6.48 -23.26 5.95
CA SER A 363 5.65 -24.21 6.69
C SER A 363 4.65 -24.89 5.76
N PHE A 364 4.01 -24.11 4.88
CA PHE A 364 3.08 -24.62 3.88
C PHE A 364 3.79 -25.45 2.81
N THR A 365 4.95 -25.01 2.30
CA THR A 365 5.75 -25.78 1.34
C THR A 365 6.12 -27.14 1.90
N LYS A 366 6.60 -27.22 3.15
CA LYS A 366 6.91 -28.50 3.80
C LYS A 366 5.70 -29.41 3.99
N MET A 367 4.52 -28.83 4.21
CA MET A 367 3.27 -29.58 4.32
C MET A 367 2.89 -30.20 2.96
N LEU A 368 3.02 -29.42 1.86
CA LEU A 368 2.75 -29.87 0.50
C LEU A 368 3.80 -30.87 -0.01
N ASP A 369 5.08 -30.69 0.35
CA ASP A 369 6.15 -31.65 0.05
C ASP A 369 5.86 -33.03 0.67
N LYS A 370 5.31 -33.07 1.90
CA LYS A 370 4.88 -34.34 2.54
C LYS A 370 3.72 -34.99 1.77
N ALA A 371 2.86 -34.18 1.13
CA ALA A 371 1.77 -34.65 0.28
C ALA A 371 2.24 -35.03 -1.15
N LYS A 372 3.57 -35.09 -1.40
CA LYS A 372 4.20 -35.39 -2.70
C LYS A 372 3.85 -34.44 -3.83
N MET A 373 3.35 -33.24 -3.51
CA MET A 373 3.06 -32.19 -4.48
C MET A 373 4.30 -31.29 -4.65
N LYS A 374 5.23 -31.69 -5.51
CA LYS A 374 6.45 -30.90 -5.83
C LYS A 374 6.34 -30.32 -7.23
N ASN A 375 5.69 -29.18 -7.38
CA ASN A 375 5.56 -28.49 -8.66
C ASN A 375 5.45 -26.98 -8.45
N VAL A 376 5.61 -26.18 -9.53
CA VAL A 376 5.39 -24.73 -9.54
C VAL A 376 4.03 -24.36 -8.96
N VAL A 377 3.02 -25.21 -9.16
CA VAL A 377 1.66 -25.04 -8.61
C VAL A 377 1.67 -25.11 -7.08
N SER A 378 2.44 -26.01 -6.47
CA SER A 378 2.51 -26.14 -5.00
C SER A 378 3.20 -24.93 -4.36
N GLU A 379 4.23 -24.37 -5.00
CA GLU A 379 4.87 -23.14 -4.52
C GLU A 379 3.91 -21.95 -4.61
N SER A 380 3.20 -21.79 -5.73
CA SER A 380 2.18 -20.76 -5.91
C SER A 380 1.06 -20.89 -4.89
N PHE A 381 0.61 -22.12 -4.62
CA PHE A 381 -0.40 -22.40 -3.59
C PHE A 381 0.11 -22.03 -2.18
N ALA A 382 1.34 -22.41 -1.83
CA ALA A 382 1.94 -22.09 -0.54
C ALA A 382 2.09 -20.57 -0.32
N ILE A 383 2.54 -19.84 -1.35
CA ILE A 383 2.67 -18.37 -1.32
C ILE A 383 1.29 -17.73 -1.15
N THR A 384 0.31 -18.12 -1.96
CA THR A 384 -1.03 -17.55 -1.92
C THR A 384 -1.72 -17.82 -0.58
N THR A 385 -1.63 -19.04 -0.06
CA THR A 385 -2.19 -19.39 1.26
C THR A 385 -1.50 -18.61 2.38
N SER A 386 -0.18 -18.43 2.32
CA SER A 386 0.58 -17.63 3.29
C SER A 386 0.12 -16.16 3.29
N THR A 387 -0.13 -15.59 2.11
CA THR A 387 -0.63 -14.21 1.98
C THR A 387 -2.07 -14.08 2.44
N MET A 388 -2.95 -15.03 2.09
CA MET A 388 -4.34 -15.03 2.54
C MET A 388 -4.45 -15.08 4.06
N VAL A 389 -3.73 -16.01 4.69
CA VAL A 389 -3.69 -16.12 6.15
C VAL A 389 -3.21 -14.80 6.77
N ALA A 390 -2.15 -14.20 6.23
CA ALA A 390 -1.66 -12.93 6.76
C ALA A 390 -2.62 -11.75 6.57
N LEU A 391 -3.41 -11.75 5.49
CA LEU A 391 -4.35 -10.67 5.17
C LEU A 391 -5.74 -10.83 5.80
N LEU A 392 -6.07 -12.00 6.31
CA LEU A 392 -7.43 -12.39 6.71
C LEU A 392 -8.14 -11.31 7.54
N LEU A 393 -7.58 -10.91 8.68
CA LEU A 393 -8.22 -9.91 9.54
C LEU A 393 -8.09 -8.48 9.01
N ILE A 394 -7.06 -8.17 8.23
CA ILE A 394 -6.92 -6.85 7.60
C ILE A 394 -8.02 -6.66 6.55
N MET A 395 -8.29 -7.69 5.75
CA MET A 395 -9.37 -7.66 4.77
C MET A 395 -10.74 -7.55 5.45
N ALA A 396 -10.98 -8.32 6.52
CA ALA A 396 -12.21 -8.24 7.30
C ALA A 396 -12.44 -6.84 7.90
N TYR A 397 -11.38 -6.21 8.42
CA TYR A 397 -11.46 -4.87 9.02
C TYR A 397 -11.76 -3.78 7.99
N PHE A 398 -10.99 -3.72 6.88
CA PHE A 398 -11.09 -2.61 5.92
C PHE A 398 -12.18 -2.81 4.86
N PHE A 399 -12.42 -4.04 4.42
CA PHE A 399 -13.28 -4.32 3.27
C PHE A 399 -14.56 -5.08 3.65
N LYS A 400 -14.64 -5.64 4.86
CA LYS A 400 -15.75 -6.45 5.33
C LYS A 400 -16.09 -7.63 4.39
N THR A 401 -15.14 -8.06 3.60
CA THR A 401 -15.28 -9.16 2.63
C THR A 401 -14.05 -10.05 2.64
N MET A 402 -14.26 -11.33 2.44
CA MET A 402 -13.23 -12.34 2.25
C MET A 402 -13.45 -13.07 0.94
N ASN A 403 -12.39 -13.24 0.15
CA ASN A 403 -12.44 -13.87 -1.15
C ASN A 403 -11.71 -15.21 -1.10
N LEU A 404 -12.44 -16.33 -0.97
CA LEU A 404 -11.82 -17.66 -0.98
C LEU A 404 -11.33 -18.06 -2.37
N ILE A 405 -12.02 -17.59 -3.42
CA ILE A 405 -11.66 -17.88 -4.80
C ILE A 405 -10.28 -17.31 -5.20
N SER A 406 -9.75 -16.37 -4.41
CA SER A 406 -8.47 -15.72 -4.71
C SER A 406 -7.30 -16.70 -4.84
N ILE A 407 -7.36 -17.89 -4.22
CA ILE A 407 -6.32 -18.93 -4.38
C ILE A 407 -6.29 -19.39 -5.83
N SER A 408 -7.43 -19.81 -6.36
CA SER A 408 -7.53 -20.29 -7.75
C SER A 408 -7.27 -19.17 -8.75
N SER A 409 -7.83 -17.97 -8.48
CA SER A 409 -7.62 -16.79 -9.32
C SER A 409 -6.15 -16.40 -9.42
N ASN A 410 -5.41 -16.40 -8.31
CA ASN A 410 -4.00 -16.05 -8.30
C ASN A 410 -3.14 -17.05 -9.09
N ILE A 411 -3.43 -18.34 -8.96
CA ILE A 411 -2.68 -19.38 -9.68
C ILE A 411 -2.83 -19.20 -11.20
N ILE A 412 -4.00 -18.81 -11.67
CA ILE A 412 -4.30 -18.67 -13.10
C ILE A 412 -3.92 -17.27 -13.62
N LEU A 413 -4.40 -16.23 -12.93
CA LEU A 413 -4.33 -14.85 -13.46
C LEU A 413 -2.96 -14.21 -13.27
N ILE A 414 -2.23 -14.49 -12.19
CA ILE A 414 -0.93 -13.86 -11.96
C ILE A 414 0.09 -14.22 -13.06
N PRO A 415 0.28 -15.47 -13.48
CA PRO A 415 1.21 -15.80 -14.57
C PRO A 415 0.82 -15.12 -15.90
N LEU A 416 -0.46 -15.20 -16.28
CA LEU A 416 -0.96 -14.59 -17.52
C LEU A 416 -0.76 -13.07 -17.51
N PHE A 417 -1.15 -12.42 -16.41
CA PHE A 417 -1.00 -10.99 -16.25
C PHE A 417 0.47 -10.55 -16.24
N SER A 418 1.35 -11.34 -15.62
CA SER A 418 2.78 -11.04 -15.53
C SER A 418 3.45 -11.00 -16.91
N ILE A 419 3.06 -11.92 -17.81
CA ILE A 419 3.56 -11.93 -19.21
C ILE A 419 3.07 -10.67 -19.94
N GLY A 420 1.77 -10.39 -19.87
CA GLY A 420 1.19 -9.20 -20.48
C GLY A 420 1.81 -7.90 -19.95
N PHE A 421 1.94 -7.80 -18.63
CA PHE A 421 2.55 -6.64 -17.95
C PHE A 421 4.00 -6.41 -18.39
N MET A 422 4.82 -7.46 -18.50
CA MET A 422 6.21 -7.34 -18.94
C MET A 422 6.30 -6.75 -20.35
N ILE A 423 5.47 -7.23 -21.30
CA ILE A 423 5.46 -6.73 -22.67
C ILE A 423 4.96 -5.28 -22.70
N VAL A 424 3.87 -4.97 -21.99
CA VAL A 424 3.31 -3.62 -21.88
C VAL A 424 4.33 -2.65 -21.28
N PHE A 425 5.08 -3.07 -20.26
CA PHE A 425 6.14 -2.25 -19.66
C PHE A 425 7.21 -1.91 -20.70
N VAL A 426 7.75 -2.91 -21.41
CA VAL A 426 8.81 -2.70 -22.41
C VAL A 426 8.31 -1.81 -23.55
N VAL A 427 7.17 -2.15 -24.15
CA VAL A 427 6.61 -1.42 -25.30
C VAL A 427 6.18 -0.01 -24.88
N GLY A 428 5.58 0.14 -23.72
CA GLY A 428 5.18 1.45 -23.18
C GLY A 428 6.37 2.40 -23.00
N PHE A 429 7.49 1.92 -22.43
CA PHE A 429 8.69 2.73 -22.29
C PHE A 429 9.41 2.98 -23.63
N LEU A 430 9.42 2.04 -24.56
CA LEU A 430 9.89 2.28 -25.93
C LEU A 430 8.99 3.28 -26.67
N GLY A 431 7.71 3.34 -26.31
CA GLY A 431 6.76 4.33 -26.81
C GLY A 431 7.10 5.79 -26.49
N LEU A 432 8.04 6.04 -25.57
CA LEU A 432 8.62 7.38 -25.34
C LEU A 432 9.42 7.89 -26.55
N ILE A 433 10.00 6.97 -27.34
CA ILE A 433 10.74 7.28 -28.57
C ILE A 433 9.74 7.56 -29.70
N THR A 434 8.81 6.64 -29.93
CA THR A 434 7.75 6.79 -30.90
C THR A 434 6.47 6.06 -30.43
N PRO A 435 5.31 6.75 -30.37
CA PRO A 435 4.07 6.12 -29.89
C PRO A 435 3.58 4.96 -30.76
N TYR A 436 3.98 4.94 -32.05
CA TYR A 436 3.55 3.92 -33.01
C TYR A 436 4.03 2.50 -32.67
N ILE A 437 5.08 2.37 -31.84
CA ILE A 437 5.50 1.06 -31.30
C ILE A 437 4.36 0.36 -30.56
N GLY A 438 3.40 1.12 -30.04
CA GLY A 438 2.20 0.61 -29.38
C GLY A 438 1.40 -0.39 -30.23
N TYR A 439 1.44 -0.33 -31.57
CA TYR A 439 0.78 -1.33 -32.43
C TYR A 439 1.22 -2.78 -32.15
N LEU A 440 2.44 -2.98 -31.63
CA LEU A 440 2.92 -4.30 -31.22
C LEU A 440 2.08 -4.91 -30.07
N LEU A 441 1.32 -4.10 -29.36
CA LEU A 441 0.45 -4.56 -28.28
C LEU A 441 -0.90 -5.10 -28.77
N TYR A 442 -1.24 -4.95 -30.06
CA TYR A 442 -2.54 -5.36 -30.58
C TYR A 442 -2.94 -6.80 -30.20
N PRO A 443 -2.05 -7.81 -30.29
CA PRO A 443 -2.39 -9.18 -29.88
C PRO A 443 -2.68 -9.33 -28.39
N LEU A 444 -2.18 -8.42 -27.54
CA LEU A 444 -2.40 -8.48 -26.10
C LEU A 444 -3.83 -8.11 -25.70
N ASN A 445 -4.63 -7.52 -26.59
CA ASN A 445 -6.06 -7.32 -26.33
C ASN A 445 -6.74 -8.64 -25.99
N TYR A 446 -6.51 -9.68 -26.79
CA TYR A 446 -7.10 -11.00 -26.53
C TYR A 446 -6.66 -11.58 -25.17
N LEU A 447 -5.40 -11.35 -24.77
CA LEU A 447 -4.91 -11.80 -23.48
C LEU A 447 -5.59 -11.06 -22.32
N PHE A 448 -5.69 -9.73 -22.40
CA PHE A 448 -6.31 -8.94 -21.33
C PHE A 448 -7.82 -9.13 -21.27
N ASP A 449 -8.49 -9.28 -22.42
CA ASP A 449 -9.91 -9.62 -22.49
C ASP A 449 -10.18 -10.99 -21.86
N PHE A 450 -9.31 -11.97 -22.13
CA PHE A 450 -9.37 -13.30 -21.52
C PHE A 450 -9.14 -13.24 -20.00
N ILE A 451 -8.17 -12.46 -19.54
CA ILE A 451 -7.94 -12.20 -18.10
C ILE A 451 -9.19 -11.58 -17.46
N GLY A 452 -9.79 -10.58 -18.11
CA GLY A 452 -11.03 -9.94 -17.66
C GLY A 452 -12.21 -10.90 -17.63
N LEU A 453 -12.34 -11.80 -18.62
CA LEU A 453 -13.35 -12.84 -18.64
C LEU A 453 -13.20 -13.82 -17.47
N ILE A 454 -11.98 -14.35 -17.25
CA ILE A 454 -11.71 -15.26 -16.14
C ILE A 454 -12.00 -14.57 -14.80
N ALA A 455 -11.56 -13.32 -14.62
CA ALA A 455 -11.82 -12.56 -13.40
C ALA A 455 -13.33 -12.42 -13.14
N ARG A 456 -14.11 -12.14 -14.18
CA ARG A 456 -15.58 -12.02 -14.09
C ARG A 456 -16.23 -13.36 -13.76
N VAL A 457 -15.84 -14.43 -14.42
CA VAL A 457 -16.39 -15.78 -14.19
C VAL A 457 -16.08 -16.24 -12.78
N LEU A 458 -14.83 -16.15 -12.33
CA LEU A 458 -14.43 -16.59 -10.99
C LEU A 458 -15.04 -15.73 -9.88
N GLY A 459 -15.15 -14.40 -10.11
CA GLY A 459 -15.72 -13.48 -9.13
C GLY A 459 -17.22 -13.68 -8.89
N ASN A 460 -17.95 -14.16 -9.90
CA ASN A 460 -19.39 -14.39 -9.83
C ASN A 460 -19.78 -15.79 -9.33
N LEU A 461 -18.81 -16.64 -8.97
CA LEU A 461 -19.13 -17.94 -8.38
C LEU A 461 -19.83 -17.75 -7.02
N PRO A 462 -20.87 -18.54 -6.68
CA PRO A 462 -21.69 -18.35 -5.49
C PRO A 462 -20.92 -18.47 -4.17
N PHE A 463 -19.73 -19.11 -4.19
CA PHE A 463 -18.86 -19.28 -3.01
C PHE A 463 -17.60 -18.42 -3.07
N ALA A 464 -17.53 -17.47 -4.01
CA ALA A 464 -16.34 -16.66 -4.21
C ALA A 464 -16.08 -15.71 -3.04
N ASN A 465 -17.14 -15.11 -2.51
CA ASN A 465 -17.07 -13.99 -1.58
C ASN A 465 -17.94 -14.22 -0.35
N PHE A 466 -17.39 -13.94 0.84
CA PHE A 466 -18.11 -13.94 2.09
C PHE A 466 -18.06 -12.54 2.71
N THR A 467 -19.20 -12.06 3.16
CA THR A 467 -19.29 -10.84 3.98
C THR A 467 -18.97 -11.17 5.42
N THR A 468 -18.14 -10.36 6.06
CA THR A 468 -17.80 -10.51 7.48
C THR A 468 -18.43 -9.38 8.30
N THR A 469 -18.70 -9.65 9.57
CA THR A 469 -19.08 -8.62 10.54
C THR A 469 -17.91 -7.66 10.80
N SER A 470 -18.18 -6.51 11.41
CA SER A 470 -17.14 -5.53 11.72
C SER A 470 -16.15 -6.09 12.75
N VAL A 471 -14.89 -6.17 12.38
CA VAL A 471 -13.78 -6.61 13.24
C VAL A 471 -13.16 -5.39 13.91
N HIS A 472 -12.87 -5.47 15.21
CA HIS A 472 -12.16 -4.40 15.90
C HIS A 472 -10.68 -4.35 15.51
N TYR A 473 -10.11 -3.16 15.37
CA TYR A 473 -8.69 -2.97 15.03
C TYR A 473 -7.74 -3.70 15.99
N PHE A 474 -8.09 -3.81 17.27
CA PHE A 474 -7.33 -4.60 18.25
C PHE A 474 -7.20 -6.09 17.86
N ALA A 475 -8.23 -6.68 17.28
CA ALA A 475 -8.17 -8.06 16.80
C ALA A 475 -7.13 -8.22 15.69
N VAL A 476 -7.01 -7.23 14.79
CA VAL A 476 -5.99 -7.20 13.75
C VAL A 476 -4.58 -7.15 14.35
N VAL A 477 -4.37 -6.29 15.35
CA VAL A 477 -3.06 -6.16 16.04
C VAL A 477 -2.69 -7.46 16.76
N ILE A 478 -3.62 -8.04 17.51
CA ILE A 478 -3.42 -9.33 18.21
C ILE A 478 -3.08 -10.43 17.20
N TYR A 479 -3.81 -10.51 16.11
CA TYR A 479 -3.56 -11.51 15.06
C TYR A 479 -2.18 -11.37 14.42
N MET A 480 -1.75 -10.16 14.11
CA MET A 480 -0.41 -9.90 13.59
C MET A 480 0.68 -10.27 14.60
N ALA A 481 0.46 -10.00 15.90
CA ALA A 481 1.35 -10.45 16.97
C ALA A 481 1.41 -11.98 17.06
N LEU A 482 0.28 -12.67 16.91
CA LEU A 482 0.22 -14.13 16.88
C LEU A 482 0.97 -14.73 15.69
N LEU A 483 0.81 -14.16 14.49
CA LEU A 483 1.58 -14.58 13.32
C LEU A 483 3.09 -14.42 13.54
N LEU A 484 3.52 -13.35 14.22
CA LEU A 484 4.92 -13.16 14.61
C LEU A 484 5.40 -14.24 15.61
N ILE A 485 4.56 -14.62 16.58
CA ILE A 485 4.85 -15.69 17.54
C ILE A 485 4.94 -17.05 16.83
N MET A 486 4.06 -17.32 15.87
CA MET A 486 4.10 -18.55 15.04
C MET A 486 5.37 -18.66 14.22
N SER A 487 5.97 -17.55 13.89
CA SER A 487 7.12 -17.51 13.01
C SER A 487 8.36 -18.16 13.61
N ARG A 488 9.36 -18.37 12.75
CA ARG A 488 10.70 -18.81 13.16
C ARG A 488 11.50 -17.76 13.96
N ILE A 489 10.92 -16.58 14.21
CA ILE A 489 11.52 -15.57 15.07
C ILE A 489 11.59 -16.10 16.50
N THR A 490 10.57 -16.85 16.95
CA THR A 490 10.56 -17.49 18.26
C THR A 490 11.10 -18.92 18.16
N VAL A 491 12.07 -19.26 18.99
CA VAL A 491 12.79 -20.55 18.99
C VAL A 491 12.07 -21.64 19.81
N SER A 492 10.78 -21.51 20.08
CA SER A 492 10.01 -22.52 20.82
C SER A 492 9.57 -23.69 19.93
N LYS A 493 9.37 -24.87 20.51
CA LYS A 493 8.90 -26.07 19.77
C LYS A 493 7.51 -25.82 19.17
N HIS A 494 7.30 -26.25 17.92
CA HIS A 494 6.04 -26.04 17.17
C HIS A 494 4.77 -26.43 17.94
N LYS A 495 4.82 -27.49 18.76
CA LYS A 495 3.69 -27.96 19.58
C LYS A 495 3.21 -26.93 20.60
N HIS A 496 4.14 -26.20 21.23
CA HIS A 496 3.78 -25.15 22.20
C HIS A 496 3.22 -23.89 21.53
N LYS A 497 3.68 -23.59 20.31
CA LYS A 497 3.15 -22.48 19.52
C LYS A 497 1.70 -22.73 19.12
N LEU A 498 1.40 -23.91 18.60
CA LEU A 498 0.04 -24.31 18.20
C LEU A 498 -0.92 -24.33 19.40
N ALA A 499 -0.48 -24.80 20.57
CA ALA A 499 -1.31 -24.83 21.77
C ALA A 499 -1.75 -23.43 22.26
N VAL A 500 -0.93 -22.40 22.01
CA VAL A 500 -1.28 -21.00 22.36
C VAL A 500 -2.15 -20.34 21.29
N ILE A 501 -1.97 -20.70 20.05
CA ILE A 501 -2.55 -20.01 18.89
C ILE A 501 -3.93 -20.53 18.54
N LEU A 502 -4.13 -21.85 18.56
CA LEU A 502 -5.43 -22.45 18.25
C LEU A 502 -6.58 -21.88 19.10
N PRO A 503 -6.46 -21.75 20.44
CA PRO A 503 -7.51 -21.13 21.25
C PRO A 503 -7.74 -19.66 20.90
N ILE A 504 -6.69 -18.90 20.62
CA ILE A 504 -6.81 -17.47 20.33
C ILE A 504 -7.44 -17.23 18.94
N VAL A 505 -7.07 -18.05 17.96
CA VAL A 505 -7.70 -18.03 16.62
C VAL A 505 -9.17 -18.48 16.71
N ALA A 506 -9.47 -19.51 17.50
CA ALA A 506 -10.86 -19.94 17.73
C ALA A 506 -11.72 -18.84 18.40
N ILE A 507 -11.16 -18.16 19.41
CA ILE A 507 -11.81 -17.01 20.05
C ILE A 507 -12.03 -15.87 19.05
N LEU A 508 -11.01 -15.55 18.22
CA LEU A 508 -11.14 -14.51 17.21
C LEU A 508 -12.18 -14.86 16.15
N ILE A 509 -12.23 -16.12 15.71
CA ILE A 509 -13.27 -16.60 14.77
C ILE A 509 -14.66 -16.55 15.42
N ALA A 510 -14.80 -16.95 16.70
CA ALA A 510 -16.05 -16.85 17.43
C ALA A 510 -16.55 -15.40 17.63
N PHE A 511 -15.63 -14.43 17.70
CA PHE A 511 -15.98 -12.99 17.72
C PHE A 511 -16.28 -12.41 16.33
N MET A 512 -15.97 -13.14 15.24
CA MET A 512 -16.22 -12.73 13.85
C MET A 512 -17.53 -13.29 13.28
N LEU A 513 -18.01 -14.39 13.84
CA LEU A 513 -19.30 -15.01 13.53
C LEU A 513 -20.43 -14.41 14.41
#